data_d7c05df0a1d4bb72289a43996dedd8fc
#
_entry.id   d7c05df0a1d4bb72289a43996dedd8fc
#
_cell.length_a   1.000
_cell.length_b   1.000
_cell.length_c   1.000
_cell.angle_alpha   90.00
_cell.angle_beta   90.00
_cell.angle_gamma   90.00
#
_symmetry.space_group_name_H-M   'P 1'
#
loop_
_entity.id
_entity.type
_entity.pdbx_description
1 polymer ?
#
loop_
_entity_poly.entity_id
_entity_poly.type
_entity_poly.pdbx_seq_one_letter_code
_entity_poly.pdbx_strand_id
1 'polypeptide(L)'
;SYEYSNTEKNTYGDHPDADNDGRCDNCSAIIDGIGAKLAGYSLSLTGNIGVNFYMELSDDIVNDASAYMNFTLPNGTTSKVYVSGTHEDGSTATTDTTIKNGVTYYVFTCEVAAKEMTADIKAQMIGNNGEKTGKVYTYTVKEYADYILSHTSADDNTSSVTIQLVKGMLNYGGTAQKYFGYKTDQLASDGLTLTGAVFNDTSIINNITNEANKASVTCANAKVTFKSAYLSLNSTTDLCVSVQFADDVTVKEDMFAIWCNTDQISKDQYEVTKVNEENCYKITLHGVKASQLNEKYAFYVELSDTEQAVLEYGATSYAYTVMSSACDNINNIESLREVVKALYAYGSCAQEYEYYKNDGNN
;
A
#
# COMPACT_ATOMS: atom_id res chain seq x y z
N SER A 1 -18.23 1.96 6.99
CA SER A 1 -18.86 2.62 8.14
C SER A 1 -17.79 2.95 9.16
N TYR A 2 -17.72 4.23 9.51
CA TYR A 2 -16.80 4.69 10.53
C TYR A 2 -17.46 4.49 11.89
N GLU A 3 -16.88 3.68 12.76
CA GLU A 3 -17.26 3.68 14.17
C GLU A 3 -16.16 4.36 14.96
N TYR A 4 -16.59 5.42 15.62
CA TYR A 4 -15.80 6.17 16.57
C TYR A 4 -16.02 5.55 17.96
N SER A 5 -14.99 5.00 18.56
CA SER A 5 -14.99 4.63 19.98
C SER A 5 -14.00 5.51 20.71
N ASN A 6 -14.45 6.64 21.19
CA ASN A 6 -13.66 7.40 22.17
C ASN A 6 -14.31 7.23 23.55
N THR A 7 -13.68 6.43 24.39
CA THR A 7 -14.10 6.21 25.77
C THR A 7 -13.34 7.11 26.76
N GLU A 8 -12.41 7.94 26.27
CA GLU A 8 -11.64 8.85 27.14
C GLU A 8 -12.22 10.26 27.07
N LYS A 9 -12.62 10.80 28.23
CA LYS A 9 -12.94 12.22 28.37
C LYS A 9 -11.67 13.03 28.14
N ASN A 10 -11.63 13.79 27.04
CA ASN A 10 -10.56 14.75 26.80
C ASN A 10 -10.87 16.07 27.48
N THR A 11 -10.23 16.31 28.60
CA THR A 11 -10.16 17.65 29.18
C THR A 11 -8.83 18.28 28.80
N TYR A 12 -8.84 19.35 28.03
CA TYR A 12 -7.65 20.09 27.63
C TYR A 12 -7.73 21.50 28.25
N GLY A 13 -6.98 21.70 29.36
CA GLY A 13 -6.93 22.99 30.04
C GLY A 13 -8.30 23.53 30.39
N ASP A 14 -8.59 24.77 29.96
CA ASP A 14 -9.85 25.47 30.20
C ASP A 14 -10.96 25.15 29.18
N HIS A 15 -10.78 24.11 28.38
CA HIS A 15 -11.77 23.67 27.36
C HIS A 15 -12.55 22.46 27.89
N PRO A 16 -13.69 22.66 28.56
CA PRO A 16 -14.52 21.56 29.02
C PRO A 16 -15.18 20.87 27.83
N ASP A 17 -15.28 19.55 27.92
CA ASP A 17 -15.94 18.69 26.96
C ASP A 17 -16.78 17.69 27.75
N ALA A 18 -17.97 18.15 28.19
CA ALA A 18 -18.82 17.37 29.08
C ALA A 18 -19.60 16.29 28.34
N ASP A 19 -19.91 16.51 27.07
CA ASP A 19 -20.61 15.57 26.20
C ASP A 19 -19.66 14.66 25.43
N ASN A 20 -18.35 14.87 25.57
CA ASN A 20 -17.29 14.06 24.98
C ASN A 20 -17.30 14.04 23.44
N ASP A 21 -17.76 15.16 22.83
CA ASP A 21 -17.78 15.33 21.37
C ASP A 21 -16.42 15.78 20.80
N GLY A 22 -15.45 16.08 21.67
CA GLY A 22 -14.10 16.52 21.33
C GLY A 22 -14.03 17.98 20.89
N ARG A 23 -15.07 18.76 21.16
CA ARG A 23 -15.11 20.20 21.03
C ARG A 23 -15.31 20.84 22.40
N CYS A 24 -14.90 22.06 22.50
CA CYS A 24 -15.14 22.82 23.73
C CYS A 24 -16.60 23.23 23.83
N ASP A 25 -17.29 22.86 24.93
CA ASP A 25 -18.69 23.25 25.20
C ASP A 25 -18.90 24.77 25.20
N ASN A 26 -17.85 25.53 25.51
CA ASN A 26 -17.94 26.98 25.59
C ASN A 26 -17.62 27.70 24.28
N CYS A 27 -16.73 27.15 23.44
CA CYS A 27 -16.23 27.85 22.23
C CYS A 27 -16.28 27.00 20.96
N SER A 28 -16.78 25.77 21.04
CA SER A 28 -16.88 24.81 19.92
C SER A 28 -15.53 24.49 19.24
N ALA A 29 -14.42 24.79 19.90
CA ALA A 29 -13.10 24.43 19.39
C ALA A 29 -12.88 22.92 19.45
N ILE A 30 -12.21 22.36 18.46
CA ILE A 30 -11.79 20.95 18.44
C ILE A 30 -10.77 20.74 19.55
N ILE A 31 -10.97 19.73 20.39
CA ILE A 31 -10.11 19.47 21.54
C ILE A 31 -9.10 18.37 21.21
N ASP A 32 -7.91 18.78 20.80
CA ASP A 32 -6.75 17.90 20.66
C ASP A 32 -5.42 18.65 20.82
N GLY A 33 -5.39 19.67 21.63
CA GLY A 33 -4.19 20.49 21.85
C GLY A 33 -3.84 21.45 20.72
N ILE A 34 -4.09 21.11 19.45
CA ILE A 34 -3.78 21.96 18.28
C ILE A 34 -4.92 22.13 17.29
N GLY A 35 -6.10 21.63 17.58
CA GLY A 35 -7.23 21.71 16.68
C GLY A 35 -7.30 20.58 15.64
N ALA A 36 -6.76 19.42 15.98
CA ALA A 36 -6.85 18.21 15.17
C ALA A 36 -7.35 17.04 16.02
N LYS A 37 -8.45 16.41 15.58
CA LYS A 37 -9.11 15.34 16.31
C LYS A 37 -9.32 14.13 15.42
N LEU A 38 -8.98 12.94 15.91
CA LEU A 38 -9.26 11.69 15.22
C LEU A 38 -10.76 11.39 15.25
N ALA A 39 -11.34 11.13 14.08
CA ALA A 39 -12.71 10.71 13.89
C ALA A 39 -12.87 9.21 13.65
N GLY A 40 -11.84 8.54 13.13
CA GLY A 40 -11.89 7.10 12.88
C GLY A 40 -10.77 6.60 11.99
N TYR A 41 -10.84 5.32 11.66
CA TYR A 41 -9.88 4.61 10.84
C TYR A 41 -10.56 3.87 9.69
N SER A 42 -9.80 3.54 8.65
CA SER A 42 -10.17 2.51 7.67
C SER A 42 -8.91 1.86 7.10
N LEU A 43 -9.09 0.72 6.41
CA LEU A 43 -8.02 0.12 5.63
C LEU A 43 -8.11 0.56 4.17
N SER A 44 -6.95 0.65 3.52
CA SER A 44 -6.86 0.58 2.07
C SER A 44 -7.08 -0.89 1.66
N LEU A 45 -8.19 -1.20 1.01
CA LEU A 45 -8.56 -2.58 0.67
C LEU A 45 -8.07 -3.01 -0.71
N THR A 46 -7.93 -2.09 -1.66
CA THR A 46 -7.55 -2.40 -3.05
C THR A 46 -6.27 -1.70 -3.49
N GLY A 47 -5.78 -0.75 -2.69
CA GLY A 47 -4.51 -0.06 -2.88
C GLY A 47 -3.34 -0.77 -2.19
N ASN A 48 -2.38 0.01 -1.72
CA ASN A 48 -1.30 -0.48 -0.86
C ASN A 48 -1.84 -0.80 0.54
N ILE A 49 -1.15 -1.70 1.24
CA ILE A 49 -1.51 -2.05 2.61
C ILE A 49 -1.26 -0.83 3.51
N GLY A 50 -2.29 -0.35 4.18
CA GLY A 50 -2.15 0.83 5.04
C GLY A 50 -3.40 1.13 5.84
N VAL A 51 -3.26 2.07 6.77
CA VAL A 51 -4.35 2.60 7.59
C VAL A 51 -4.60 4.04 7.21
N ASN A 52 -5.87 4.37 6.98
CA ASN A 52 -6.35 5.73 6.81
C ASN A 52 -6.79 6.27 8.16
N PHE A 53 -6.28 7.43 8.54
CA PHE A 53 -6.67 8.20 9.72
C PHE A 53 -7.56 9.36 9.27
N TYR A 54 -8.80 9.38 9.74
CA TYR A 54 -9.77 10.43 9.44
C TYR A 54 -9.73 11.47 10.54
N MET A 55 -9.36 12.70 10.19
CA MET A 55 -9.19 13.80 11.14
C MET A 55 -10.20 14.92 10.90
N GLU A 56 -10.82 15.42 11.95
CA GLU A 56 -11.43 16.74 11.96
C GLU A 56 -10.33 17.76 12.23
N LEU A 57 -10.23 18.78 11.39
CA LEU A 57 -9.23 19.84 11.54
C LEU A 57 -9.91 21.20 11.72
N SER A 58 -9.38 22.01 12.63
CA SER A 58 -9.75 23.41 12.77
C SER A 58 -9.25 24.24 11.58
N ASP A 59 -9.84 25.40 11.35
CA ASP A 59 -9.40 26.30 10.27
C ASP A 59 -7.94 26.74 10.45
N ASP A 60 -7.47 26.85 11.69
CA ASP A 60 -6.09 27.20 12.00
C ASP A 60 -5.11 26.15 11.46
N ILE A 61 -5.43 24.85 11.57
CA ILE A 61 -4.61 23.77 11.03
C ILE A 61 -4.74 23.67 9.51
N VAL A 62 -5.95 23.83 8.98
CA VAL A 62 -6.18 23.77 7.51
C VAL A 62 -5.44 24.90 6.80
N ASN A 63 -5.39 26.08 7.40
CA ASN A 63 -4.72 27.25 6.83
C ASN A 63 -3.23 27.36 7.19
N ASP A 64 -2.70 26.45 8.01
CA ASP A 64 -1.28 26.37 8.33
C ASP A 64 -0.55 25.54 7.26
N ALA A 65 0.13 26.20 6.34
CA ALA A 65 0.91 25.55 5.29
C ALA A 65 2.05 24.67 5.82
N SER A 66 2.45 24.83 7.09
CA SER A 66 3.47 23.99 7.73
C SER A 66 2.87 22.74 8.40
N ALA A 67 1.55 22.63 8.50
CA ALA A 67 0.88 21.53 9.19
C ALA A 67 0.97 20.22 8.41
N TYR A 68 1.32 19.16 9.12
CA TYR A 68 1.40 17.81 8.57
C TYR A 68 1.05 16.74 9.61
N MET A 69 0.55 15.61 9.13
CA MET A 69 0.50 14.40 9.92
C MET A 69 1.89 13.74 9.89
N ASN A 70 2.48 13.58 11.06
CA ASN A 70 3.74 12.86 11.24
C ASN A 70 3.43 11.41 11.58
N PHE A 71 3.80 10.49 10.71
CA PHE A 71 3.73 9.07 10.98
C PHE A 71 5.10 8.57 11.46
N THR A 72 5.11 7.83 12.57
CA THR A 72 6.23 6.98 12.94
C THR A 72 5.89 5.58 12.48
N LEU A 73 6.64 5.10 11.48
CA LEU A 73 6.42 3.81 10.83
C LEU A 73 6.90 2.66 11.73
N PRO A 74 6.40 1.44 11.51
CA PRO A 74 6.80 0.26 12.29
C PRO A 74 8.32 -0.01 12.31
N ASN A 75 9.03 0.34 11.25
CA ASN A 75 10.49 0.23 11.14
C ASN A 75 11.27 1.34 11.88
N GLY A 76 10.55 2.26 12.54
CA GLY A 76 11.13 3.38 13.29
C GLY A 76 11.43 4.63 12.45
N THR A 77 11.22 4.60 11.13
CA THR A 77 11.32 5.80 10.29
C THR A 77 10.11 6.69 10.44
N THR A 78 10.20 7.93 9.98
CA THR A 78 9.09 8.87 9.96
C THR A 78 8.69 9.24 8.54
N SER A 79 7.40 9.50 8.35
CA SER A 79 6.84 10.01 7.11
C SER A 79 5.93 11.19 7.41
N LYS A 80 5.92 12.20 6.53
CA LYS A 80 5.11 13.41 6.65
C LYS A 80 4.05 13.45 5.55
N VAL A 81 2.81 13.72 5.94
CA VAL A 81 1.72 14.00 5.00
C VAL A 81 1.17 15.38 5.32
N TYR A 82 1.42 16.33 4.46
CA TYR A 82 1.01 17.71 4.68
C TYR A 82 -0.50 17.91 4.48
N VAL A 83 -1.07 18.84 5.24
CA VAL A 83 -2.50 19.16 5.17
C VAL A 83 -2.81 19.95 3.90
N SER A 84 -1.99 20.95 3.56
CA SER A 84 -2.19 21.82 2.41
C SER A 84 -0.88 22.48 1.99
N GLY A 85 -0.88 23.16 0.82
CA GLY A 85 0.20 23.99 0.34
C GLY A 85 1.22 23.28 -0.55
N THR A 86 2.16 24.06 -1.09
CA THR A 86 3.33 23.59 -1.83
C THR A 86 4.56 23.73 -0.93
N HIS A 87 5.36 22.67 -0.85
CA HIS A 87 6.47 22.56 0.09
C HIS A 87 7.82 22.82 -0.59
N GLU A 88 8.88 22.99 0.22
CA GLU A 88 10.23 23.31 -0.27
C GLU A 88 10.80 22.28 -1.24
N ASP A 89 10.38 21.02 -1.13
CA ASP A 89 10.73 19.93 -2.06
C ASP A 89 9.93 19.96 -3.38
N GLY A 90 9.04 20.96 -3.55
CA GLY A 90 8.19 21.14 -4.73
C GLY A 90 6.92 20.26 -4.71
N SER A 91 6.71 19.43 -3.69
CA SER A 91 5.48 18.67 -3.54
C SER A 91 4.30 19.57 -3.18
N THR A 92 3.13 19.23 -3.71
CA THR A 92 1.86 19.88 -3.35
C THR A 92 1.05 18.90 -2.53
N ALA A 93 0.63 19.32 -1.33
CA ALA A 93 -0.23 18.48 -0.51
C ALA A 93 -1.60 18.30 -1.15
N THR A 94 -1.96 17.07 -1.34
CA THR A 94 -3.29 16.63 -1.79
C THR A 94 -3.87 15.69 -0.75
N THR A 95 -4.09 16.20 0.47
CA THR A 95 -4.77 15.40 1.47
C THR A 95 -6.20 15.18 1.01
N ASP A 96 -6.57 13.91 0.84
CA ASP A 96 -7.94 13.54 0.49
C ASP A 96 -8.90 14.00 1.57
N THR A 97 -10.10 14.39 1.15
CA THR A 97 -11.17 14.77 2.07
C THR A 97 -12.43 13.95 1.80
N THR A 98 -13.19 13.70 2.84
CA THR A 98 -14.53 13.13 2.73
C THR A 98 -15.51 13.91 3.60
N ILE A 99 -16.76 14.00 3.17
CA ILE A 99 -17.81 14.71 3.91
C ILE A 99 -18.83 13.69 4.39
N LYS A 100 -19.09 13.70 5.70
CA LYS A 100 -20.14 12.88 6.31
C LYS A 100 -20.94 13.74 7.29
N ASN A 101 -22.28 13.75 7.13
CA ASN A 101 -23.20 14.55 7.96
C ASN A 101 -22.81 16.04 8.05
N GLY A 102 -22.28 16.61 6.95
CA GLY A 102 -21.88 18.02 6.91
C GLY A 102 -20.50 18.32 7.54
N VAL A 103 -19.81 17.32 8.07
CA VAL A 103 -18.45 17.46 8.62
C VAL A 103 -17.44 17.00 7.58
N THR A 104 -16.41 17.81 7.35
CA THR A 104 -15.28 17.47 6.49
C THR A 104 -14.22 16.74 7.31
N TYR A 105 -13.85 15.55 6.84
CA TYR A 105 -12.74 14.76 7.39
C TYR A 105 -11.57 14.76 6.43
N TYR A 106 -10.38 15.02 6.94
CA TYR A 106 -9.11 14.94 6.20
C TYR A 106 -8.54 13.54 6.38
N VAL A 107 -8.12 12.92 5.28
CA VAL A 107 -7.71 11.51 5.26
C VAL A 107 -6.20 11.43 5.11
N PHE A 108 -5.53 10.94 6.15
CA PHE A 108 -4.09 10.73 6.16
C PHE A 108 -3.81 9.23 6.13
N THR A 109 -3.10 8.77 5.09
CA THR A 109 -2.80 7.34 4.89
C THR A 109 -1.36 7.04 5.29
N CYS A 110 -1.18 6.02 6.13
CA CYS A 110 0.11 5.43 6.40
C CYS A 110 0.18 4.04 5.78
N GLU A 111 1.06 3.87 4.80
CA GLU A 111 1.34 2.58 4.16
C GLU A 111 2.40 1.81 4.93
N VAL A 112 2.26 0.48 4.96
CA VAL A 112 3.20 -0.42 5.64
C VAL A 112 3.54 -1.61 4.76
N ALA A 113 4.67 -2.25 5.03
CA ALA A 113 5.01 -3.52 4.42
C ALA A 113 4.09 -4.64 4.93
N ALA A 114 3.90 -5.69 4.13
CA ALA A 114 3.05 -6.83 4.50
C ALA A 114 3.45 -7.43 5.86
N LYS A 115 4.75 -7.57 6.13
CA LYS A 115 5.26 -8.08 7.42
C LYS A 115 4.96 -7.19 8.63
N GLU A 116 4.55 -5.95 8.40
CA GLU A 116 4.37 -4.93 9.45
C GLU A 116 2.91 -4.72 9.86
N MET A 117 1.97 -5.56 9.40
CA MET A 117 0.55 -5.42 9.69
C MET A 117 0.18 -5.49 11.18
N THR A 118 1.04 -6.11 12.02
CA THR A 118 0.87 -6.19 13.49
C THR A 118 1.70 -5.16 14.24
N ALA A 119 2.38 -4.26 13.54
CA ALA A 119 3.22 -3.25 14.17
C ALA A 119 2.50 -1.93 14.31
N ASP A 120 2.77 -1.23 15.41
CA ASP A 120 2.14 0.05 15.75
C ASP A 120 2.51 1.13 14.73
N ILE A 121 1.51 1.75 14.15
CA ILE A 121 1.60 3.00 13.40
C ILE A 121 1.25 4.11 14.39
N LYS A 122 2.16 5.06 14.60
CA LYS A 122 1.90 6.25 15.43
C LYS A 122 1.69 7.45 14.53
N ALA A 123 0.56 8.14 14.72
CA ALA A 123 0.17 9.32 13.97
C ALA A 123 0.03 10.52 14.91
N GLN A 124 0.65 11.64 14.57
CA GLN A 124 0.59 12.87 15.36
C GLN A 124 0.54 14.09 14.43
N MET A 125 -0.47 14.94 14.60
CA MET A 125 -0.52 16.22 13.89
C MET A 125 0.53 17.18 14.45
N ILE A 126 1.27 17.81 13.55
CA ILE A 126 2.29 18.83 13.84
C ILE A 126 1.88 20.11 13.11
N GLY A 127 1.94 21.24 13.76
CA GLY A 127 1.63 22.55 13.19
C GLY A 127 2.58 23.65 13.66
N ASN A 128 2.38 24.84 13.13
CA ASN A 128 3.17 26.04 13.47
C ASN A 128 4.69 25.79 13.39
N ASN A 129 5.16 25.31 12.24
CA ASN A 129 6.58 24.99 12.02
C ASN A 129 7.19 24.01 13.06
N GLY A 130 6.38 23.10 13.61
CA GLY A 130 6.82 22.12 14.60
C GLY A 130 6.66 22.57 16.07
N GLU A 131 6.22 23.80 16.32
CA GLU A 131 6.03 24.31 17.68
C GLU A 131 4.78 23.76 18.38
N LYS A 132 3.77 23.33 17.60
CA LYS A 132 2.54 22.74 18.11
C LYS A 132 2.45 21.27 17.75
N THR A 133 2.13 20.43 18.74
CA THR A 133 1.97 18.98 18.56
C THR A 133 0.65 18.52 19.11
N GLY A 134 -0.07 17.73 18.33
CA GLY A 134 -1.33 17.12 18.73
C GLY A 134 -1.14 15.83 19.52
N LYS A 135 -2.25 15.16 19.78
CA LYS A 135 -2.25 13.84 20.42
C LYS A 135 -1.59 12.81 19.50
N VAL A 136 -0.90 11.84 20.08
CA VAL A 136 -0.39 10.67 19.37
C VAL A 136 -1.48 9.61 19.35
N TYR A 137 -1.86 9.18 18.15
CA TYR A 137 -2.76 8.05 17.92
C TYR A 137 -1.94 6.85 17.51
N THR A 138 -2.25 5.69 18.06
CA THR A 138 -1.56 4.43 17.74
C THR A 138 -2.57 3.41 17.25
N TYR A 139 -2.30 2.78 16.08
CA TYR A 139 -3.18 1.78 15.50
C TYR A 139 -2.39 0.82 14.60
N THR A 140 -2.92 -0.39 14.39
CA THR A 140 -2.32 -1.39 13.51
C THR A 140 -3.26 -1.76 12.37
N VAL A 141 -2.71 -2.26 11.26
CA VAL A 141 -3.53 -2.83 10.16
C VAL A 141 -4.37 -3.99 10.69
N LYS A 142 -3.76 -4.85 11.53
CA LYS A 142 -4.46 -6.03 12.07
C LYS A 142 -5.64 -5.66 12.95
N GLU A 143 -5.54 -4.65 13.82
CA GLU A 143 -6.67 -4.23 14.67
C GLU A 143 -7.90 -3.85 13.85
N TYR A 144 -7.72 -3.08 12.76
CA TYR A 144 -8.86 -2.73 11.91
C TYR A 144 -9.36 -3.91 11.07
N ALA A 145 -8.46 -4.77 10.61
CA ALA A 145 -8.83 -5.99 9.90
C ALA A 145 -9.67 -6.93 10.79
N ASP A 146 -9.25 -7.13 12.03
CA ASP A 146 -10.01 -7.93 13.04
C ASP A 146 -11.38 -7.29 13.34
N TYR A 147 -11.43 -5.93 13.39
CA TYR A 147 -12.69 -5.22 13.50
C TYR A 147 -13.63 -5.53 12.33
N ILE A 148 -13.15 -5.45 11.08
CA ILE A 148 -13.96 -5.81 9.91
C ILE A 148 -14.46 -7.26 10.03
N LEU A 149 -13.58 -8.22 10.32
CA LEU A 149 -13.94 -9.63 10.40
C LEU A 149 -14.95 -9.94 11.50
N SER A 150 -14.96 -9.18 12.59
CA SER A 150 -15.90 -9.37 13.71
C SER A 150 -17.23 -8.64 13.55
N HIS A 151 -17.29 -7.62 12.69
CA HIS A 151 -18.49 -6.76 12.51
C HIS A 151 -19.12 -6.88 11.13
N THR A 152 -18.58 -7.71 10.23
CA THR A 152 -19.14 -7.94 8.89
C THR A 152 -19.75 -9.33 8.83
N SER A 153 -21.06 -9.41 8.56
CA SER A 153 -21.74 -10.69 8.29
C SER A 153 -21.69 -11.00 6.80
N ALA A 154 -21.52 -12.26 6.45
CA ALA A 154 -21.48 -12.70 5.04
C ALA A 154 -22.90 -12.85 4.46
N ASP A 155 -23.74 -11.82 4.60
CA ASP A 155 -25.17 -11.87 4.25
C ASP A 155 -25.41 -11.54 2.77
N ASP A 156 -24.44 -10.93 2.10
CA ASP A 156 -24.47 -10.62 0.68
C ASP A 156 -23.09 -10.81 0.02
N ASN A 157 -23.04 -10.70 -1.30
CA ASN A 157 -21.79 -10.89 -2.05
C ASN A 157 -20.73 -9.87 -1.67
N THR A 158 -21.08 -8.59 -1.51
CA THR A 158 -20.14 -7.52 -1.17
C THR A 158 -19.51 -7.76 0.21
N SER A 159 -20.30 -8.13 1.19
CA SER A 159 -19.80 -8.48 2.53
C SER A 159 -18.93 -9.74 2.50
N SER A 160 -19.31 -10.75 1.73
CA SER A 160 -18.55 -11.98 1.57
C SER A 160 -17.18 -11.74 0.94
N VAL A 161 -17.10 -10.97 -0.16
CA VAL A 161 -15.82 -10.65 -0.83
C VAL A 161 -14.95 -9.73 0.04
N THR A 162 -15.55 -8.85 0.84
CA THR A 162 -14.81 -8.03 1.82
C THR A 162 -14.11 -8.91 2.86
N ILE A 163 -14.83 -9.88 3.44
CA ILE A 163 -14.26 -10.84 4.39
C ILE A 163 -13.11 -11.64 3.75
N GLN A 164 -13.29 -12.11 2.51
CA GLN A 164 -12.25 -12.86 1.80
C GLN A 164 -11.02 -12.01 1.54
N LEU A 165 -11.21 -10.75 1.12
CA LEU A 165 -10.12 -9.82 0.89
C LEU A 165 -9.31 -9.56 2.16
N VAL A 166 -9.97 -9.27 3.28
CA VAL A 166 -9.30 -9.04 4.57
C VAL A 166 -8.56 -10.29 5.04
N LYS A 167 -9.15 -11.48 4.88
CA LYS A 167 -8.47 -12.75 5.17
C LYS A 167 -7.25 -12.98 4.28
N GLY A 168 -7.36 -12.71 2.99
CA GLY A 168 -6.25 -12.81 2.03
C GLY A 168 -5.11 -11.87 2.40
N MET A 169 -5.42 -10.62 2.74
CA MET A 169 -4.45 -9.62 3.18
C MET A 169 -3.72 -10.07 4.46
N LEU A 170 -4.45 -10.49 5.49
CA LEU A 170 -3.85 -10.95 6.75
C LEU A 170 -3.02 -12.23 6.57
N ASN A 171 -3.46 -13.16 5.71
CA ASN A 171 -2.67 -14.35 5.37
C ASN A 171 -1.36 -13.98 4.70
N TYR A 172 -1.39 -13.04 3.76
CA TYR A 172 -0.18 -12.50 3.12
C TYR A 172 0.76 -11.86 4.16
N GLY A 173 0.23 -11.06 5.09
CA GLY A 173 1.01 -10.49 6.19
C GLY A 173 1.69 -11.55 7.06
N GLY A 174 0.95 -12.56 7.49
CA GLY A 174 1.48 -13.65 8.33
C GLY A 174 2.56 -14.49 7.63
N THR A 175 2.39 -14.79 6.33
CA THR A 175 3.43 -15.49 5.54
C THR A 175 4.67 -14.62 5.34
N ALA A 176 4.50 -13.31 5.10
CA ALA A 176 5.60 -12.36 5.00
C ALA A 176 6.38 -12.25 6.33
N GLN A 177 5.68 -12.18 7.48
CA GLN A 177 6.32 -12.19 8.79
C GLN A 177 7.20 -13.42 9.00
N LYS A 178 6.70 -14.62 8.67
CA LYS A 178 7.47 -15.87 8.76
C LYS A 178 8.71 -15.84 7.87
N TYR A 179 8.57 -15.41 6.62
CA TYR A 179 9.67 -15.35 5.67
C TYR A 179 10.78 -14.40 6.12
N PHE A 180 10.41 -13.21 6.61
CA PHE A 180 11.36 -12.20 7.09
C PHE A 180 11.81 -12.40 8.55
N GLY A 181 11.25 -13.36 9.29
CA GLY A 181 11.53 -13.54 10.73
C GLY A 181 11.08 -12.34 11.58
N TYR A 182 10.00 -11.67 11.20
CA TYR A 182 9.54 -10.43 11.84
C TYR A 182 8.30 -10.68 12.71
N LYS A 183 8.39 -10.41 14.02
CA LYS A 183 7.28 -10.57 14.99
C LYS A 183 6.53 -11.90 14.83
N THR A 184 7.27 -13.01 14.73
CA THR A 184 6.70 -14.32 14.44
C THR A 184 5.88 -14.92 15.59
N ASP A 185 5.91 -14.30 16.74
CA ASP A 185 5.09 -14.57 17.92
C ASP A 185 3.70 -13.88 17.90
N GLN A 186 3.47 -12.99 16.92
CA GLN A 186 2.24 -12.22 16.74
C GLN A 186 1.94 -12.09 15.24
N LEU A 187 1.50 -13.18 14.63
CA LEU A 187 1.25 -13.18 13.20
C LEU A 187 -0.05 -12.43 12.83
N ALA A 188 -0.02 -11.73 11.71
CA ALA A 188 -1.23 -11.14 11.14
C ALA A 188 -2.31 -12.20 10.86
N SER A 189 -1.88 -13.42 10.51
CA SER A 189 -2.77 -14.57 10.23
C SER A 189 -3.23 -15.36 11.46
N ASP A 190 -2.85 -14.97 12.68
CA ASP A 190 -3.28 -15.70 13.88
C ASP A 190 -4.80 -15.64 14.03
N GLY A 191 -5.39 -16.82 14.30
CA GLY A 191 -6.83 -16.99 14.44
C GLY A 191 -7.62 -17.04 13.12
N LEU A 192 -6.96 -16.95 11.94
CA LEU A 192 -7.66 -17.04 10.67
C LEU A 192 -8.07 -18.48 10.31
N THR A 193 -9.29 -18.60 9.78
CA THR A 193 -9.72 -19.77 9.03
C THR A 193 -9.91 -19.36 7.58
N LEU A 194 -9.05 -19.89 6.70
CA LEU A 194 -9.13 -19.68 5.27
C LEU A 194 -10.08 -20.71 4.65
N THR A 195 -11.16 -20.23 4.08
CA THR A 195 -12.17 -21.07 3.42
C THR A 195 -12.51 -20.48 2.04
N GLY A 196 -12.87 -21.34 1.10
CA GLY A 196 -13.23 -20.94 -0.25
C GLY A 196 -12.17 -21.31 -1.29
N ALA A 197 -12.59 -21.30 -2.56
CA ALA A 197 -11.78 -21.75 -3.68
C ALA A 197 -10.52 -20.90 -3.87
N VAL A 198 -10.58 -19.61 -3.55
CA VAL A 198 -9.46 -18.67 -3.68
C VAL A 198 -8.27 -19.03 -2.79
N PHE A 199 -8.48 -19.76 -1.70
CA PHE A 199 -7.43 -20.25 -0.79
C PHE A 199 -7.08 -21.72 -1.02
N ASN A 200 -7.59 -22.34 -2.08
CA ASN A 200 -7.23 -23.72 -2.41
C ASN A 200 -5.81 -23.78 -2.98
N ASP A 201 -4.92 -24.45 -2.26
CA ASP A 201 -3.49 -24.51 -2.56
C ASP A 201 -3.21 -25.05 -3.96
N THR A 202 -3.87 -26.14 -4.36
CA THR A 202 -3.70 -26.73 -5.70
C THR A 202 -4.12 -25.76 -6.81
N SER A 203 -5.25 -25.05 -6.63
CA SER A 203 -5.72 -24.07 -7.59
C SER A 203 -4.76 -22.89 -7.70
N ILE A 204 -4.25 -22.38 -6.57
CA ILE A 204 -3.28 -21.30 -6.52
C ILE A 204 -2.00 -21.71 -7.27
N ILE A 205 -1.45 -22.89 -6.97
CA ILE A 205 -0.23 -23.39 -7.63
C ILE A 205 -0.44 -23.52 -9.14
N ASN A 206 -1.54 -24.13 -9.57
CA ASN A 206 -1.87 -24.29 -10.99
C ASN A 206 -1.98 -22.93 -11.70
N ASN A 207 -2.58 -21.95 -11.05
CA ASN A 207 -2.72 -20.61 -11.60
C ASN A 207 -1.37 -19.91 -11.69
N ILE A 208 -0.55 -19.93 -10.63
CA ILE A 208 0.78 -19.31 -10.64
C ILE A 208 1.69 -19.95 -11.69
N THR A 209 1.69 -21.27 -11.82
CA THR A 209 2.56 -22.01 -12.73
C THR A 209 2.04 -22.06 -14.17
N ASN A 210 0.98 -21.35 -14.50
CA ASN A 210 0.53 -21.16 -15.86
C ASN A 210 1.61 -20.42 -16.67
N GLU A 211 1.98 -20.94 -17.85
CA GLU A 211 3.00 -20.35 -18.73
C GLU A 211 2.69 -18.90 -19.13
N ALA A 212 1.43 -18.48 -19.12
CA ALA A 212 1.04 -17.09 -19.35
C ALA A 212 1.62 -16.11 -18.32
N ASN A 213 1.97 -16.58 -17.12
CA ASN A 213 2.59 -15.75 -16.08
C ASN A 213 4.11 -15.55 -16.27
N LYS A 214 4.75 -16.37 -17.07
CA LYS A 214 6.18 -16.25 -17.32
C LYS A 214 6.54 -14.86 -17.84
N ALA A 215 7.63 -14.31 -17.33
CA ALA A 215 8.20 -13.08 -17.87
C ALA A 215 8.55 -13.24 -19.35
N SER A 216 8.26 -12.23 -20.17
CA SER A 216 8.53 -12.31 -21.61
C SER A 216 9.04 -10.99 -22.17
N VAL A 217 10.10 -11.06 -22.98
CA VAL A 217 10.54 -9.94 -23.81
C VAL A 217 9.69 -9.96 -25.07
N THR A 218 8.69 -9.07 -25.15
CA THR A 218 7.74 -9.02 -26.28
C THR A 218 8.28 -8.19 -27.43
N CYS A 219 9.23 -7.30 -27.17
CA CYS A 219 10.00 -6.59 -28.18
C CYS A 219 11.47 -6.57 -27.75
N ALA A 220 12.35 -7.17 -28.56
CA ALA A 220 13.78 -7.21 -28.31
C ALA A 220 14.50 -6.13 -29.13
N ASN A 221 15.54 -5.51 -28.54
CA ASN A 221 16.42 -4.57 -29.24
C ASN A 221 17.88 -4.92 -28.92
N ALA A 222 18.75 -4.89 -29.94
CA ALA A 222 20.16 -5.28 -29.78
C ALA A 222 20.96 -4.35 -28.81
N LYS A 223 20.46 -3.13 -28.58
CA LYS A 223 21.08 -2.15 -27.69
C LYS A 223 20.56 -2.19 -26.23
N VAL A 224 19.57 -3.05 -25.95
CA VAL A 224 18.91 -3.13 -24.65
C VAL A 224 18.82 -4.58 -24.20
N THR A 225 19.31 -4.86 -23.00
CA THR A 225 19.22 -6.19 -22.39
C THR A 225 18.55 -6.07 -21.03
N PHE A 226 17.41 -6.73 -20.82
CA PHE A 226 16.80 -6.90 -19.50
C PHE A 226 17.59 -7.95 -18.73
N LYS A 227 18.32 -7.53 -17.69
CA LYS A 227 19.27 -8.36 -16.92
C LYS A 227 18.60 -9.17 -15.83
N SER A 228 17.66 -8.53 -15.12
CA SER A 228 16.94 -9.15 -14.01
C SER A 228 15.60 -8.46 -13.81
N ALA A 229 14.65 -9.20 -13.28
CA ALA A 229 13.41 -8.65 -12.78
C ALA A 229 13.01 -9.40 -11.50
N TYR A 230 12.55 -8.67 -10.49
CA TYR A 230 12.18 -9.24 -9.20
C TYR A 230 11.11 -8.40 -8.51
N LEU A 231 10.46 -8.99 -7.51
CA LEU A 231 9.50 -8.34 -6.62
C LEU A 231 10.20 -8.02 -5.31
N SER A 232 10.14 -6.76 -4.87
CA SER A 232 10.55 -6.36 -3.54
C SER A 232 9.36 -6.39 -2.58
N LEU A 233 9.54 -7.06 -1.45
CA LEU A 233 8.51 -7.24 -0.41
C LEU A 233 8.92 -6.56 0.91
N ASN A 234 9.99 -5.77 0.88
CA ASN A 234 10.63 -5.23 2.09
C ASN A 234 9.94 -3.96 2.63
N SER A 235 9.29 -3.23 1.74
CA SER A 235 8.47 -2.05 2.02
C SER A 235 7.07 -2.26 1.44
N THR A 236 6.59 -1.34 0.63
CA THR A 236 5.48 -1.61 -0.30
C THR A 236 5.88 -2.72 -1.29
N THR A 237 4.91 -3.27 -1.99
CA THR A 237 5.18 -4.30 -3.00
C THR A 237 5.66 -3.62 -4.28
N ASP A 238 6.95 -3.70 -4.59
CA ASP A 238 7.58 -3.01 -5.70
C ASP A 238 8.05 -3.98 -6.79
N LEU A 239 7.85 -3.63 -8.06
CA LEU A 239 8.44 -4.35 -9.20
C LEU A 239 9.75 -3.68 -9.62
N CYS A 240 10.83 -4.44 -9.63
CA CYS A 240 12.16 -3.98 -9.99
C CYS A 240 12.63 -4.66 -11.28
N VAL A 241 13.09 -3.88 -12.26
CA VAL A 241 13.64 -4.36 -13.53
C VAL A 241 14.98 -3.72 -13.78
N SER A 242 16.03 -4.52 -13.99
CA SER A 242 17.37 -4.03 -14.34
C SER A 242 17.59 -4.12 -15.86
N VAL A 243 18.05 -3.02 -16.43
CA VAL A 243 18.25 -2.83 -17.86
C VAL A 243 19.69 -2.43 -18.13
N GLN A 244 20.36 -3.15 -19.01
CA GLN A 244 21.69 -2.83 -19.53
C GLN A 244 21.57 -2.23 -20.91
N PHE A 245 22.21 -1.11 -21.14
CA PHE A 245 22.31 -0.48 -22.45
C PHE A 245 23.69 -0.75 -23.09
N ALA A 246 23.73 -0.75 -24.41
CA ALA A 246 24.98 -0.73 -25.15
C ALA A 246 25.75 0.58 -24.89
N ASP A 247 27.08 0.54 -25.03
CA ASP A 247 27.96 1.68 -24.66
C ASP A 247 27.71 2.94 -25.52
N ASP A 248 27.16 2.77 -26.73
CA ASP A 248 26.84 3.87 -27.64
C ASP A 248 25.48 4.54 -27.34
N VAL A 249 24.75 4.07 -26.34
CA VAL A 249 23.47 4.63 -25.95
C VAL A 249 23.65 5.67 -24.83
N THR A 250 23.20 6.89 -25.08
CA THR A 250 23.05 7.90 -24.05
C THR A 250 21.66 7.81 -23.45
N VAL A 251 21.57 7.32 -22.21
CA VAL A 251 20.30 7.11 -21.51
C VAL A 251 19.70 8.43 -21.04
N LYS A 252 18.43 8.63 -21.32
CA LYS A 252 17.61 9.77 -20.89
C LYS A 252 16.39 9.27 -20.11
N GLU A 253 15.87 10.13 -19.26
CA GLU A 253 14.73 9.81 -18.40
C GLU A 253 13.42 9.56 -19.19
N ASP A 254 13.27 10.25 -20.33
CA ASP A 254 12.10 10.09 -21.20
C ASP A 254 12.05 8.80 -22.02
N MET A 255 13.14 8.02 -21.99
CA MET A 255 13.20 6.70 -22.64
C MET A 255 12.39 5.61 -21.93
N PHE A 256 11.92 5.86 -20.72
CA PHE A 256 11.26 4.83 -19.91
C PHE A 256 9.77 5.10 -19.78
N ALA A 257 8.97 4.07 -20.02
CA ALA A 257 7.53 4.08 -19.78
C ALA A 257 7.08 2.72 -19.22
N ILE A 258 6.04 2.74 -18.38
CA ILE A 258 5.42 1.53 -17.84
C ILE A 258 3.93 1.59 -18.15
N TRP A 259 3.38 0.47 -18.57
CA TRP A 259 1.95 0.32 -18.85
C TRP A 259 1.38 -0.87 -18.09
N CYS A 260 0.15 -0.74 -17.61
CA CYS A 260 -0.66 -1.83 -17.10
C CYS A 260 -1.93 -1.90 -17.94
N ASN A 261 -2.10 -2.97 -18.71
CA ASN A 261 -3.14 -3.08 -19.71
C ASN A 261 -3.10 -1.89 -20.70
N THR A 262 -4.13 -1.04 -20.71
CA THR A 262 -4.24 0.16 -21.57
C THR A 262 -3.76 1.44 -20.89
N ASP A 263 -3.45 1.39 -19.60
CA ASP A 263 -3.17 2.57 -18.79
C ASP A 263 -1.66 2.76 -18.61
N GLN A 264 -1.19 3.93 -19.00
CA GLN A 264 0.18 4.33 -18.74
C GLN A 264 0.33 4.72 -17.27
N ILE A 265 1.33 4.14 -16.63
CA ILE A 265 1.68 4.46 -15.24
C ILE A 265 2.31 5.86 -15.20
N SER A 266 1.85 6.67 -14.27
CA SER A 266 2.38 8.02 -14.06
C SER A 266 3.84 7.99 -13.59
N LYS A 267 4.64 8.97 -14.02
CA LYS A 267 6.09 9.00 -13.73
C LYS A 267 6.43 9.17 -12.25
N ASP A 268 5.54 9.69 -11.45
CA ASP A 268 5.68 9.79 -9.99
C ASP A 268 5.52 8.43 -9.27
N GLN A 269 5.01 7.41 -9.96
CA GLN A 269 4.83 6.06 -9.40
C GLN A 269 6.03 5.14 -9.63
N TYR A 270 7.01 5.55 -10.42
CA TYR A 270 8.23 4.78 -10.63
C TYR A 270 9.46 5.67 -10.71
N GLU A 271 10.61 5.09 -10.38
CA GLU A 271 11.90 5.73 -10.50
C GLU A 271 12.84 4.93 -11.42
N VAL A 272 13.79 5.63 -12.01
CA VAL A 272 14.88 5.03 -12.78
C VAL A 272 16.21 5.49 -12.18
N THR A 273 16.98 4.55 -11.65
CA THR A 273 18.27 4.84 -11.01
C THR A 273 19.42 4.13 -11.72
N LYS A 274 20.52 4.84 -11.92
CA LYS A 274 21.75 4.22 -12.43
C LYS A 274 22.36 3.32 -11.35
N VAL A 275 22.60 2.04 -11.69
CA VAL A 275 23.06 1.05 -10.71
C VAL A 275 24.60 1.02 -10.60
N ASN A 276 25.31 1.21 -11.73
CA ASN A 276 26.77 1.16 -11.79
C ASN A 276 27.29 1.94 -13.00
N GLU A 277 28.62 1.97 -13.17
CA GLU A 277 29.29 2.67 -14.26
C GLU A 277 29.08 2.01 -15.64
N GLU A 278 28.60 0.77 -15.70
CA GLU A 278 28.46 -0.03 -16.92
C GLU A 278 27.19 0.28 -17.74
N ASN A 279 26.63 1.46 -17.68
CA ASN A 279 25.41 1.82 -18.37
C ASN A 279 24.19 0.93 -18.00
N CYS A 280 24.12 0.51 -16.73
CA CYS A 280 23.06 -0.31 -16.17
C CYS A 280 22.11 0.54 -15.30
N TYR A 281 20.82 0.39 -15.52
CA TYR A 281 19.77 1.14 -14.83
C TYR A 281 18.76 0.20 -14.20
N LYS A 282 18.21 0.60 -13.05
CA LYS A 282 17.12 -0.09 -12.38
C LYS A 282 15.85 0.77 -12.48
N ILE A 283 14.80 0.19 -13.00
CA ILE A 283 13.43 0.74 -12.97
C ILE A 283 12.74 0.13 -11.76
N THR A 284 12.20 0.96 -10.88
CA THR A 284 11.43 0.50 -9.71
C THR A 284 10.01 1.09 -9.81
N LEU A 285 9.02 0.25 -10.05
CA LEU A 285 7.62 0.61 -9.92
C LEU A 285 7.21 0.40 -8.47
N HIS A 286 6.82 1.49 -7.80
CA HIS A 286 6.48 1.51 -6.40
C HIS A 286 5.01 1.15 -6.15
N GLY A 287 4.76 0.39 -5.10
CA GLY A 287 3.42 0.19 -4.55
C GLY A 287 2.43 -0.43 -5.52
N VAL A 288 2.72 -1.64 -6.02
CA VAL A 288 1.74 -2.40 -6.80
C VAL A 288 0.47 -2.62 -5.98
N LYS A 289 -0.64 -2.08 -6.44
CA LYS A 289 -1.93 -2.15 -5.76
C LYS A 289 -2.41 -3.60 -5.62
N ALA A 290 -3.12 -3.90 -4.53
CA ALA A 290 -3.65 -5.24 -4.29
C ALA A 290 -4.44 -5.79 -5.49
N SER A 291 -5.34 -5.00 -6.07
CA SER A 291 -6.12 -5.40 -7.25
C SER A 291 -5.30 -5.60 -8.54
N GLN A 292 -4.04 -5.16 -8.56
CA GLN A 292 -3.12 -5.28 -9.70
C GLN A 292 -2.02 -6.33 -9.49
N LEU A 293 -2.01 -7.04 -8.35
CA LEU A 293 -0.98 -8.04 -8.04
C LEU A 293 -0.96 -9.21 -9.04
N ASN A 294 -2.09 -9.52 -9.67
CA ASN A 294 -2.20 -10.58 -10.66
C ASN A 294 -2.11 -10.06 -12.11
N GLU A 295 -1.84 -8.78 -12.29
CA GLU A 295 -1.65 -8.16 -13.59
C GLU A 295 -0.18 -8.19 -14.03
N LYS A 296 0.04 -8.09 -15.35
CA LYS A 296 1.35 -7.85 -15.93
C LYS A 296 1.51 -6.39 -16.32
N TYR A 297 2.72 -5.91 -16.14
CA TYR A 297 3.17 -4.59 -16.57
C TYR A 297 4.09 -4.73 -17.77
N ALA A 298 3.95 -3.84 -18.74
CA ALA A 298 4.88 -3.70 -19.86
C ALA A 298 5.88 -2.58 -19.54
N PHE A 299 7.14 -2.97 -19.38
CA PHE A 299 8.26 -2.05 -19.16
C PHE A 299 8.86 -1.71 -20.51
N TYR A 300 8.66 -0.49 -20.97
CA TYR A 300 9.17 0.03 -22.24
C TYR A 300 10.50 0.75 -22.04
N VAL A 301 11.42 0.49 -22.96
CA VAL A 301 12.63 1.29 -23.17
C VAL A 301 12.61 1.78 -24.62
N GLU A 302 12.33 3.05 -24.81
CA GLU A 302 12.18 3.72 -26.10
C GLU A 302 13.49 4.39 -26.49
N LEU A 303 14.19 3.88 -27.50
CA LEU A 303 15.45 4.44 -28.01
C LEU A 303 15.19 5.52 -29.06
N SER A 304 14.10 5.43 -29.80
CA SER A 304 13.59 6.40 -30.77
C SER A 304 12.11 6.09 -31.05
N ASP A 305 11.47 6.90 -31.90
CA ASP A 305 10.07 6.70 -32.33
C ASP A 305 9.81 5.33 -32.98
N THR A 306 10.86 4.64 -33.44
CA THR A 306 10.76 3.35 -34.17
C THR A 306 11.55 2.21 -33.52
N GLU A 307 12.36 2.50 -32.51
CA GLU A 307 13.20 1.52 -31.83
C GLU A 307 12.88 1.45 -30.35
N GLN A 308 12.48 0.30 -29.88
CA GLN A 308 12.14 0.06 -28.48
C GLN A 308 12.51 -1.37 -28.05
N ALA A 309 12.57 -1.58 -26.72
CA ALA A 309 12.56 -2.89 -26.10
C ALA A 309 11.43 -2.95 -25.06
N VAL A 310 10.76 -4.10 -24.93
CA VAL A 310 9.63 -4.25 -24.01
C VAL A 310 9.75 -5.57 -23.26
N LEU A 311 9.68 -5.49 -21.94
CA LEU A 311 9.56 -6.63 -21.04
C LEU A 311 8.17 -6.64 -20.40
N GLU A 312 7.45 -7.73 -20.52
CA GLU A 312 6.24 -7.99 -19.72
C GLU A 312 6.62 -8.72 -18.43
N TYR A 313 6.31 -8.12 -17.30
CA TYR A 313 6.62 -8.62 -15.98
C TYR A 313 5.58 -8.18 -14.95
N GLY A 314 5.31 -9.01 -13.95
CA GLY A 314 4.41 -8.70 -12.84
C GLY A 314 4.72 -9.55 -11.61
N ALA A 315 3.95 -9.36 -10.54
CA ALA A 315 4.12 -10.15 -9.32
C ALA A 315 3.85 -11.65 -9.58
N THR A 316 2.95 -11.99 -10.50
CA THR A 316 2.72 -13.37 -10.95
C THR A 316 3.91 -13.95 -11.71
N SER A 317 4.67 -13.12 -12.42
CA SER A 317 5.91 -13.58 -13.11
C SER A 317 7.01 -13.92 -12.10
N TYR A 318 7.12 -13.14 -11.04
CA TYR A 318 7.97 -13.47 -9.90
C TYR A 318 7.53 -14.77 -9.23
N ALA A 319 6.24 -14.90 -8.92
CA ALA A 319 5.66 -16.08 -8.29
C ALA A 319 5.89 -17.34 -9.15
N TYR A 320 5.68 -17.25 -10.48
CA TYR A 320 5.99 -18.34 -11.43
C TYR A 320 7.45 -18.80 -11.28
N THR A 321 8.39 -17.87 -11.24
CA THR A 321 9.82 -18.18 -11.09
C THR A 321 10.11 -18.84 -9.75
N VAL A 322 9.56 -18.32 -8.64
CA VAL A 322 9.75 -18.86 -7.28
C VAL A 322 9.20 -20.29 -7.16
N MET A 323 8.09 -20.59 -7.84
CA MET A 323 7.49 -21.93 -7.86
C MET A 323 8.23 -22.92 -8.75
N SER A 324 9.16 -22.46 -9.58
CA SER A 324 9.94 -23.34 -10.46
C SER A 324 11.06 -24.08 -9.70
N SER A 325 11.47 -25.24 -10.24
CA SER A 325 12.60 -26.03 -9.70
C SER A 325 13.96 -25.31 -9.76
N ALA A 326 14.08 -24.28 -10.59
CA ALA A 326 15.29 -23.46 -10.66
C ALA A 326 15.60 -22.75 -9.33
N CYS A 327 14.60 -22.57 -8.47
CA CYS A 327 14.73 -21.92 -7.17
C CYS A 327 14.91 -22.92 -5.99
N ASP A 328 14.91 -24.24 -6.20
CA ASP A 328 14.93 -25.25 -5.13
C ASP A 328 16.14 -25.14 -4.19
N ASN A 329 17.25 -24.55 -4.67
CA ASN A 329 18.48 -24.38 -3.87
C ASN A 329 18.54 -23.02 -3.13
N ILE A 330 17.51 -22.20 -3.19
CA ILE A 330 17.47 -20.91 -2.48
C ILE A 330 17.13 -21.15 -1.01
N ASN A 331 17.88 -20.54 -0.12
CA ASN A 331 17.58 -20.59 1.31
C ASN A 331 16.18 -20.06 1.60
N ASN A 332 15.42 -20.75 2.45
CA ASN A 332 14.06 -20.42 2.83
C ASN A 332 13.04 -20.40 1.67
N ILE A 333 13.33 -21.13 0.58
CA ILE A 333 12.47 -21.14 -0.62
C ILE A 333 11.03 -21.57 -0.28
N GLU A 334 10.84 -22.53 0.62
CA GLU A 334 9.49 -22.98 1.00
C GLU A 334 8.69 -21.85 1.68
N SER A 335 9.33 -21.08 2.57
CA SER A 335 8.70 -19.90 3.15
C SER A 335 8.36 -18.85 2.09
N LEU A 336 9.24 -18.65 1.10
CA LEU A 336 8.99 -17.72 -0.01
C LEU A 336 7.85 -18.21 -0.91
N ARG A 337 7.75 -19.51 -1.15
CA ARG A 337 6.64 -20.14 -1.87
C ARG A 337 5.30 -19.89 -1.17
N GLU A 338 5.26 -20.00 0.16
CA GLU A 338 4.06 -19.62 0.93
C GLU A 338 3.70 -18.14 0.78
N VAL A 339 4.71 -17.23 0.78
CA VAL A 339 4.48 -15.79 0.54
C VAL A 339 3.86 -15.54 -0.82
N VAL A 340 4.41 -16.12 -1.90
CA VAL A 340 3.88 -15.84 -3.25
C VAL A 340 2.51 -16.48 -3.49
N LYS A 341 2.20 -17.61 -2.85
CA LYS A 341 0.85 -18.18 -2.86
C LYS A 341 -0.15 -17.26 -2.16
N ALA A 342 0.21 -16.77 -0.97
CA ALA A 342 -0.64 -15.83 -0.22
C ALA A 342 -0.82 -14.49 -0.95
N LEU A 343 0.24 -13.97 -1.57
CA LEU A 343 0.20 -12.77 -2.40
C LEU A 343 -0.77 -12.94 -3.59
N TYR A 344 -0.69 -14.07 -4.29
CA TYR A 344 -1.59 -14.39 -5.40
C TYR A 344 -3.06 -14.45 -4.95
N ALA A 345 -3.33 -15.15 -3.84
CA ALA A 345 -4.68 -15.24 -3.28
C ALA A 345 -5.21 -13.86 -2.85
N TYR A 346 -4.37 -13.03 -2.23
CA TYR A 346 -4.72 -11.66 -1.87
C TYR A 346 -5.07 -10.82 -3.10
N GLY A 347 -4.27 -10.88 -4.15
CA GLY A 347 -4.55 -10.20 -5.42
C GLY A 347 -5.88 -10.64 -6.04
N SER A 348 -6.17 -11.94 -6.04
CA SER A 348 -7.44 -12.49 -6.54
C SER A 348 -8.64 -12.00 -5.73
N CYS A 349 -8.52 -11.97 -4.39
CA CYS A 349 -9.57 -11.42 -3.53
C CYS A 349 -9.79 -9.92 -3.78
N ALA A 350 -8.72 -9.15 -4.02
CA ALA A 350 -8.83 -7.72 -4.30
C ALA A 350 -9.51 -7.42 -5.64
N GLN A 351 -9.22 -8.22 -6.68
CA GLN A 351 -9.89 -8.12 -7.98
C GLN A 351 -11.39 -8.46 -7.87
N GLU A 352 -11.73 -9.51 -7.13
CA GLU A 352 -13.12 -9.89 -6.91
C GLU A 352 -13.88 -8.81 -6.13
N TYR A 353 -13.26 -8.23 -5.10
CA TYR A 353 -13.84 -7.11 -4.35
C TYR A 353 -14.11 -5.88 -5.24
N GLU A 354 -13.16 -5.49 -6.11
CA GLU A 354 -13.36 -4.37 -7.03
C GLU A 354 -14.49 -4.64 -8.02
N TYR A 355 -14.58 -5.86 -8.55
CA TYR A 355 -15.67 -6.25 -9.43
C TYR A 355 -17.04 -6.04 -8.75
N TYR A 356 -17.24 -6.58 -7.55
CA TYR A 356 -18.51 -6.45 -6.85
C TYR A 356 -18.81 -5.02 -6.37
N LYS A 357 -17.79 -4.22 -6.06
CA LYS A 357 -17.97 -2.83 -5.67
C LYS A 357 -18.39 -1.93 -6.83
N ASN A 358 -17.86 -2.19 -8.04
CA ASN A 358 -18.08 -1.34 -9.20
C ASN A 358 -19.24 -1.81 -10.07
N ASP A 359 -19.41 -3.12 -10.26
CA ASP A 359 -20.38 -3.72 -11.17
C ASP A 359 -21.57 -4.38 -10.45
N GLY A 360 -21.44 -4.75 -9.21
CA GLY A 360 -22.47 -5.47 -8.42
C GLY A 360 -23.62 -4.60 -7.90
N ASN A 361 -23.61 -3.30 -8.17
CA ASN A 361 -24.66 -2.34 -7.78
C ASN A 361 -25.57 -1.94 -8.94
N ASN A 362 -25.57 -2.63 -10.09
CA ASN A 362 -26.49 -2.44 -11.23
C ASN A 362 -27.59 -3.50 -11.24
#